data_db6940da40e2827b804746395ed66a18
#
_entry.id   db6940da40e2827b804746395ed66a18
#
_cell.length_a   1.000
_cell.length_b   1.000
_cell.length_c   1.000
_cell.angle_alpha   90.00
_cell.angle_beta   90.00
_cell.angle_gamma   90.00
#
_symmetry.space_group_name_H-M   'P 1'
#
loop_
_entity.id
_entity.type
_entity.pdbx_description
1 polymer ?
#
loop_
_entity_poly.entity_id
_entity_poly.type
_entity_poly.pdbx_seq_one_letter_code
_entity_poly.pdbx_strand_id
1 'polypeptide(L)'
;MSCSGSLSTCTLDSGDLYYSFESDLPYSAWFFFKTMNVSGAEAVIAAASPFIGQGESACLVKPYVDVMTDSEIHLAMTSGFSTIAGSVLLAYISLGVPAQNLITSSVMSIPASIAISKMRFPETEEPITRGRVVVDRGEHGPDAPANALHAFSQGAVFGLIVAGLILANLLTILSLIAAINGLLTWVGQGFSINHLTLELIIGYIFYPVTFFLGVPRGEILRVARLLATKLVANEFSAYLSLQAIMQSDNPLSYRAWVITQYALCGFANLGSVGIQIGVLGAMAPSKASTISRVAFSAMICGFIT
;
A
#
# COMPACT_ATOMS: atom_id res chain seq x y z
N MET A 1 12.10 -6.03 9.76
CA MET A 1 12.49 -6.49 8.41
C MET A 1 12.08 -5.51 7.30
N SER A 2 11.02 -4.70 7.45
CA SER A 2 10.64 -3.67 6.46
C SER A 2 11.62 -2.47 6.39
N CYS A 3 12.39 -2.20 7.43
CA CYS A 3 13.35 -1.09 7.45
C CYS A 3 14.53 -1.24 6.48
N SER A 4 14.93 -2.46 6.10
CA SER A 4 16.05 -2.66 5.17
C SER A 4 15.68 -2.38 3.72
N GLY A 5 14.41 -2.56 3.36
CA GLY A 5 13.91 -2.28 2.01
C GLY A 5 13.83 -0.78 1.73
N SER A 6 13.28 0.01 2.65
CA SER A 6 13.15 1.46 2.48
C SER A 6 14.51 2.17 2.46
N LEU A 7 15.46 1.74 3.29
CA LEU A 7 16.84 2.26 3.26
C LEU A 7 17.53 1.96 1.93
N SER A 8 17.38 0.73 1.41
CA SER A 8 17.98 0.36 0.13
C SER A 8 17.38 1.15 -1.04
N THR A 9 16.07 1.35 -1.06
CA THR A 9 15.39 2.03 -2.17
C THR A 9 15.73 3.52 -2.22
N CYS A 10 15.77 4.20 -1.07
CA CYS A 10 16.17 5.61 -1.02
C CYS A 10 17.67 5.84 -1.22
N THR A 11 18.54 4.85 -0.90
CA THR A 11 19.98 4.93 -1.21
C THR A 11 20.27 4.60 -2.68
N LEU A 12 19.40 3.84 -3.33
CA LEU A 12 19.52 3.43 -4.73
C LEU A 12 19.08 4.52 -5.73
N ASP A 13 18.43 5.58 -5.25
CA ASP A 13 18.11 6.79 -6.02
C ASP A 13 19.37 7.55 -6.50
N SER A 14 20.54 7.13 -6.04
CA SER A 14 21.83 7.67 -6.43
C SER A 14 22.54 6.84 -7.51
N GLY A 15 21.94 6.73 -8.68
CA GLY A 15 22.68 6.55 -9.93
C GLY A 15 22.92 5.13 -10.44
N ASP A 16 23.27 4.14 -9.66
CA ASP A 16 23.82 2.87 -10.22
C ASP A 16 22.83 1.70 -10.32
N LEU A 17 21.81 1.60 -9.42
CA LEU A 17 20.73 0.63 -9.60
C LEU A 17 19.57 1.17 -10.45
N TYR A 18 19.49 2.47 -10.56
CA TYR A 18 18.60 3.17 -11.47
C TYR A 18 18.82 2.69 -12.91
N TYR A 19 20.06 2.45 -13.32
CA TYR A 19 20.40 1.96 -14.66
C TYR A 19 19.91 0.52 -14.95
N SER A 20 19.88 -0.37 -13.97
CA SER A 20 19.41 -1.75 -14.19
C SER A 20 17.89 -1.86 -14.16
N PHE A 21 17.21 -1.05 -13.33
CA PHE A 21 15.75 -0.98 -13.29
C PHE A 21 15.18 -0.09 -14.41
N GLU A 22 15.98 0.84 -14.94
CA GLU A 22 15.63 1.77 -16.00
C GLU A 22 15.41 1.08 -17.36
N SER A 23 15.92 -0.15 -17.58
CA SER A 23 15.72 -0.87 -18.83
C SER A 23 14.31 -1.48 -18.96
N ASP A 24 13.69 -1.95 -17.86
CA ASP A 24 12.43 -2.69 -17.91
C ASP A 24 11.23 -1.87 -17.39
N LEU A 25 11.44 -0.94 -16.46
CA LEU A 25 10.42 -0.06 -15.94
C LEU A 25 9.78 0.86 -17.02
N PRO A 26 10.55 1.47 -17.97
CA PRO A 26 9.98 2.30 -19.00
C PRO A 26 9.06 1.53 -19.96
N TYR A 27 9.29 0.25 -20.20
CA TYR A 27 8.40 -0.55 -21.06
C TYR A 27 7.05 -0.80 -20.38
N SER A 28 7.04 -1.18 -19.09
CA SER A 28 5.80 -1.36 -18.33
C SER A 28 5.09 -0.04 -18.07
N ALA A 29 5.81 1.02 -17.69
CA ALA A 29 5.25 2.36 -17.52
C ALA A 29 4.70 2.91 -18.86
N TRP A 30 5.42 2.74 -19.97
CA TRP A 30 4.97 3.12 -21.30
C TRP A 30 3.71 2.35 -21.73
N PHE A 31 3.62 1.05 -21.38
CA PHE A 31 2.43 0.26 -21.64
C PHE A 31 1.20 0.84 -20.92
N PHE A 32 1.30 1.11 -19.61
CA PHE A 32 0.21 1.72 -18.84
C PHE A 32 -0.10 3.14 -19.31
N PHE A 33 0.92 3.95 -19.59
CA PHE A 33 0.77 5.28 -20.16
C PHE A 33 -0.04 5.25 -21.47
N LYS A 34 0.31 4.34 -22.38
CA LYS A 34 -0.32 4.23 -23.71
C LYS A 34 -1.75 3.63 -23.66
N THR A 35 -1.96 2.64 -22.80
CA THR A 35 -3.24 1.90 -22.74
C THR A 35 -4.27 2.59 -21.85
N MET A 36 -3.85 3.18 -20.74
CA MET A 36 -4.76 3.76 -19.74
C MET A 36 -4.80 5.29 -19.76
N ASN A 37 -4.01 5.93 -20.63
CA ASN A 37 -3.98 7.39 -20.81
C ASN A 37 -3.76 8.17 -19.48
N VAL A 38 -2.87 7.65 -18.63
CA VAL A 38 -2.43 8.25 -17.36
C VAL A 38 -1.21 9.13 -17.58
N SER A 39 -0.84 9.96 -16.59
CA SER A 39 0.37 10.78 -16.66
C SER A 39 1.65 9.92 -16.55
N GLY A 40 2.80 10.48 -16.94
CA GLY A 40 4.08 9.77 -16.86
C GLY A 40 4.46 9.39 -15.44
N ALA A 41 4.26 10.29 -14.47
CA ALA A 41 4.52 10.04 -13.06
C ALA A 41 3.61 8.93 -12.49
N GLU A 42 2.32 8.97 -12.83
CA GLU A 42 1.36 7.93 -12.43
C GLU A 42 1.74 6.55 -12.98
N ALA A 43 2.14 6.49 -14.25
CA ALA A 43 2.54 5.25 -14.89
C ALA A 43 3.79 4.63 -14.24
N VAL A 44 4.78 5.46 -13.88
CA VAL A 44 5.99 5.00 -13.18
C VAL A 44 5.66 4.45 -11.79
N ILE A 45 4.85 5.19 -10.99
CA ILE A 45 4.45 4.74 -9.65
C ILE A 45 3.65 3.43 -9.73
N ALA A 46 2.67 3.36 -10.63
CA ALA A 46 1.84 2.17 -10.79
C ALA A 46 2.65 0.95 -11.21
N ALA A 47 3.62 1.11 -12.12
CA ALA A 47 4.49 0.03 -12.56
C ALA A 47 5.47 -0.42 -11.46
N ALA A 48 5.94 0.49 -10.61
CA ALA A 48 6.91 0.22 -9.56
C ALA A 48 6.30 -0.37 -8.28
N SER A 49 5.06 0.03 -7.95
CA SER A 49 4.40 -0.33 -6.68
C SER A 49 4.40 -1.81 -6.32
N PRO A 50 4.20 -2.79 -7.26
CA PRO A 50 4.22 -4.21 -6.93
C PRO A 50 5.57 -4.75 -6.48
N PHE A 51 6.65 -4.04 -6.82
CA PHE A 51 8.01 -4.50 -6.56
C PHE A 51 8.63 -3.79 -5.36
N ILE A 52 8.37 -2.51 -5.21
CA ILE A 52 9.13 -1.64 -4.29
C ILE A 52 8.35 -1.38 -3.02
N GLY A 53 7.11 -1.20 -3.00
CA GLY A 53 6.33 -0.89 -1.80
C GLY A 53 5.64 0.47 -1.88
N GLN A 54 4.72 0.70 -0.92
CA GLN A 54 3.78 1.80 -1.00
C GLN A 54 4.41 3.21 -0.87
N GLY A 55 5.41 3.37 -0.04
CA GLY A 55 6.08 4.66 0.18
C GLY A 55 7.26 4.86 -0.75
N GLU A 56 7.98 3.77 -0.98
CA GLU A 56 9.21 3.75 -1.76
C GLU A 56 8.95 3.98 -3.25
N SER A 57 7.79 3.54 -3.78
CA SER A 57 7.41 3.79 -5.17
C SER A 57 7.22 5.30 -5.45
N ALA A 58 6.77 6.07 -4.46
CA ALA A 58 6.65 7.50 -4.59
C ALA A 58 8.02 8.21 -4.58
N CYS A 59 9.06 7.61 -3.98
CA CYS A 59 10.42 8.16 -4.00
C CYS A 59 10.98 8.25 -5.42
N LEU A 60 10.57 7.36 -6.33
CA LEU A 60 11.00 7.39 -7.73
C LEU A 60 10.56 8.66 -8.48
N VAL A 61 9.49 9.28 -8.03
CA VAL A 61 8.95 10.50 -8.62
C VAL A 61 9.02 11.69 -7.66
N LYS A 62 9.90 11.61 -6.65
CA LYS A 62 10.06 12.64 -5.62
C LYS A 62 10.11 14.07 -6.18
N PRO A 63 10.86 14.39 -7.25
CA PRO A 63 10.92 15.76 -7.80
C PRO A 63 9.58 16.29 -8.31
N TYR A 64 8.64 15.38 -8.65
CA TYR A 64 7.34 15.76 -9.18
C TYR A 64 6.24 15.85 -8.14
N VAL A 65 6.42 15.26 -6.93
CA VAL A 65 5.36 15.16 -5.92
C VAL A 65 4.82 16.55 -5.52
N ASP A 66 5.67 17.57 -5.46
CA ASP A 66 5.26 18.95 -5.15
C ASP A 66 4.36 19.58 -6.22
N VAL A 67 4.47 19.14 -7.46
CA VAL A 67 3.75 19.69 -8.61
C VAL A 67 2.66 18.76 -9.14
N MET A 68 2.49 17.59 -8.53
CA MET A 68 1.41 16.65 -8.85
C MET A 68 0.04 17.24 -8.59
N THR A 69 -0.93 16.88 -9.43
CA THR A 69 -2.35 17.19 -9.21
C THR A 69 -2.92 16.35 -8.05
N ASP A 70 -4.05 16.76 -7.53
CA ASP A 70 -4.75 16.02 -6.47
C ASP A 70 -5.14 14.60 -6.93
N SER A 71 -5.47 14.43 -8.21
CA SER A 71 -5.79 13.14 -8.82
C SER A 71 -4.56 12.25 -8.94
N GLU A 72 -3.40 12.80 -9.32
CA GLU A 72 -2.13 12.07 -9.38
C GLU A 72 -1.71 11.57 -7.99
N ILE A 73 -1.81 12.43 -6.97
CA ILE A 73 -1.52 12.05 -5.57
C ILE A 73 -2.48 10.94 -5.10
N HIS A 74 -3.79 11.06 -5.41
CA HIS A 74 -4.77 10.04 -5.06
C HIS A 74 -4.44 8.70 -5.71
N LEU A 75 -4.04 8.69 -6.99
CA LEU A 75 -3.66 7.47 -7.69
C LEU A 75 -2.36 6.88 -7.14
N ALA A 76 -1.36 7.71 -6.87
CA ALA A 76 -0.10 7.28 -6.27
C ALA A 76 -0.32 6.54 -4.94
N MET A 77 -1.18 7.11 -4.08
CA MET A 77 -1.56 6.48 -2.82
C MET A 77 -2.38 5.20 -3.03
N THR A 78 -3.37 5.23 -3.92
CA THR A 78 -4.22 4.05 -4.22
C THR A 78 -3.40 2.89 -4.74
N SER A 79 -2.46 3.14 -5.65
CA SER A 79 -1.55 2.12 -6.18
C SER A 79 -0.67 1.51 -5.07
N GLY A 80 -0.15 2.34 -4.16
CA GLY A 80 0.61 1.87 -3.01
C GLY A 80 -0.22 1.01 -2.05
N PHE A 81 -1.49 1.36 -1.80
CA PHE A 81 -2.38 0.58 -0.93
C PHE A 81 -2.83 -0.75 -1.55
N SER A 82 -2.93 -0.83 -2.86
CA SER A 82 -3.44 -2.01 -3.57
C SER A 82 -2.40 -3.11 -3.77
N THR A 83 -1.13 -2.81 -3.61
CA THR A 83 -0.01 -3.72 -3.88
C THR A 83 0.74 -4.10 -2.61
N ILE A 84 1.62 -5.09 -2.70
CA ILE A 84 2.55 -5.49 -1.63
C ILE A 84 3.99 -5.15 -2.02
N ALA A 85 4.84 -4.91 -1.03
CA ALA A 85 6.27 -4.73 -1.28
C ALA A 85 6.96 -6.07 -1.51
N GLY A 86 7.90 -6.12 -2.45
CA GLY A 86 8.72 -7.31 -2.69
C GLY A 86 9.50 -7.80 -1.47
N SER A 87 9.90 -6.89 -0.57
CA SER A 87 10.56 -7.24 0.70
C SER A 87 9.66 -8.04 1.65
N VAL A 88 8.34 -7.79 1.63
CA VAL A 88 7.36 -8.46 2.48
C VAL A 88 6.85 -9.75 1.83
N LEU A 89 6.96 -9.88 0.52
CA LEU A 89 6.60 -11.07 -0.24
C LEU A 89 7.25 -12.35 0.33
N LEU A 90 8.56 -12.28 0.64
CA LEU A 90 9.30 -13.41 1.22
C LEU A 90 8.75 -13.80 2.60
N ALA A 91 8.32 -12.84 3.41
CA ALA A 91 7.70 -13.11 4.70
C ALA A 91 6.38 -13.87 4.55
N TYR A 92 5.53 -13.49 3.58
CA TYR A 92 4.27 -14.21 3.32
C TYR A 92 4.49 -15.61 2.75
N ILE A 93 5.51 -15.81 1.90
CA ILE A 93 5.89 -17.14 1.43
C ILE A 93 6.32 -18.02 2.61
N SER A 94 7.06 -17.49 3.56
CA SER A 94 7.47 -18.24 4.77
C SER A 94 6.29 -18.62 5.66
N LEU A 95 5.15 -17.89 5.56
CA LEU A 95 3.89 -18.26 6.22
C LEU A 95 3.07 -19.30 5.44
N GLY A 96 3.59 -19.82 4.32
CA GLY A 96 2.93 -20.84 3.51
C GLY A 96 1.95 -20.31 2.48
N VAL A 97 1.97 -19.00 2.18
CA VAL A 97 1.17 -18.43 1.08
C VAL A 97 1.89 -18.67 -0.24
N PRO A 98 1.24 -19.24 -1.26
CA PRO A 98 1.87 -19.47 -2.55
C PRO A 98 2.33 -18.16 -3.21
N ALA A 99 3.60 -18.08 -3.59
CA ALA A 99 4.17 -16.92 -4.26
C ALA A 99 3.40 -16.52 -5.52
N GLN A 100 2.92 -17.50 -6.27
CA GLN A 100 2.15 -17.28 -7.49
C GLN A 100 0.89 -16.45 -7.23
N ASN A 101 0.14 -16.72 -6.15
CA ASN A 101 -1.08 -15.97 -5.83
C ASN A 101 -0.78 -14.52 -5.46
N LEU A 102 0.31 -14.30 -4.70
CA LEU A 102 0.75 -12.96 -4.28
C LEU A 102 1.20 -12.10 -5.47
N ILE A 103 2.04 -12.67 -6.34
CA ILE A 103 2.55 -11.97 -7.53
C ILE A 103 1.39 -11.68 -8.49
N THR A 104 0.54 -12.66 -8.77
CA THR A 104 -0.60 -12.48 -9.67
C THR A 104 -1.56 -11.41 -9.14
N SER A 105 -1.87 -11.42 -7.84
CA SER A 105 -2.68 -10.39 -7.20
C SER A 105 -2.09 -9.01 -7.38
N SER A 106 -0.81 -8.82 -7.07
CA SER A 106 -0.13 -7.52 -7.20
C SER A 106 -0.11 -7.00 -8.64
N VAL A 107 0.13 -7.86 -9.63
CA VAL A 107 0.12 -7.48 -11.05
C VAL A 107 -1.30 -7.10 -11.51
N MET A 108 -2.32 -7.84 -11.08
CA MET A 108 -3.72 -7.53 -11.41
C MET A 108 -4.19 -6.24 -10.76
N SER A 109 -3.67 -5.91 -9.59
CA SER A 109 -4.03 -4.69 -8.86
C SER A 109 -3.57 -3.41 -9.56
N ILE A 110 -2.53 -3.44 -10.43
CA ILE A 110 -2.03 -2.24 -11.11
C ILE A 110 -3.12 -1.57 -11.97
N PRO A 111 -3.69 -2.24 -13.00
CA PRO A 111 -4.71 -1.61 -13.83
C PRO A 111 -5.99 -1.33 -13.05
N ALA A 112 -6.33 -2.16 -12.07
CA ALA A 112 -7.52 -1.97 -11.25
C ALA A 112 -7.39 -0.72 -10.36
N SER A 113 -6.23 -0.47 -9.74
CA SER A 113 -5.97 0.73 -8.93
C SER A 113 -6.09 2.01 -9.76
N ILE A 114 -5.55 2.01 -10.97
CA ILE A 114 -5.67 3.13 -11.89
C ILE A 114 -7.14 3.41 -12.22
N ALA A 115 -7.89 2.37 -12.62
CA ALA A 115 -9.29 2.50 -12.98
C ALA A 115 -10.13 3.02 -11.82
N ILE A 116 -10.04 2.39 -10.65
CA ILE A 116 -10.83 2.76 -9.46
C ILE A 116 -10.47 4.15 -8.96
N SER A 117 -9.17 4.50 -8.94
CA SER A 117 -8.72 5.83 -8.52
C SER A 117 -9.27 6.92 -9.45
N LYS A 118 -9.17 6.75 -10.78
CA LYS A 118 -9.68 7.72 -11.76
C LYS A 118 -11.21 7.80 -11.79
N MET A 119 -11.91 6.71 -11.51
CA MET A 119 -13.37 6.74 -11.33
C MET A 119 -13.79 7.53 -10.09
N ARG A 120 -13.04 7.41 -8.98
CA ARG A 120 -13.33 8.09 -7.73
C ARG A 120 -12.87 9.54 -7.72
N PHE A 121 -11.70 9.79 -8.30
CA PHE A 121 -11.05 11.10 -8.33
C PHE A 121 -10.53 11.40 -9.75
N PRO A 122 -11.44 11.82 -10.66
CA PRO A 122 -11.08 12.08 -12.05
C PRO A 122 -10.10 13.27 -12.15
N GLU A 123 -9.27 13.26 -13.18
CA GLU A 123 -8.35 14.34 -13.47
C GLU A 123 -9.13 15.56 -14.00
N THR A 124 -8.98 16.67 -13.33
CA THR A 124 -9.61 17.96 -13.69
C THR A 124 -8.60 19.02 -14.08
N GLU A 125 -7.32 18.77 -13.82
CA GLU A 125 -6.20 19.68 -14.12
C GLU A 125 -5.33 19.07 -15.22
N GLU A 126 -4.43 19.85 -15.79
CA GLU A 126 -3.46 19.34 -16.76
C GLU A 126 -2.16 18.91 -16.04
N PRO A 127 -1.86 17.59 -15.94
CA PRO A 127 -0.63 17.12 -15.32
C PRO A 127 0.61 17.62 -16.09
N ILE A 128 1.63 18.04 -15.36
CA ILE A 128 2.89 18.51 -15.97
C ILE A 128 3.58 17.39 -16.76
N THR A 129 3.43 16.13 -16.31
CA THR A 129 4.01 14.94 -16.96
C THR A 129 3.10 14.36 -18.06
N ARG A 130 2.05 15.10 -18.50
CA ARG A 130 1.15 14.64 -19.57
C ARG A 130 1.91 14.50 -20.90
N GLY A 131 1.87 13.31 -21.46
CA GLY A 131 2.52 13.01 -22.76
C GLY A 131 4.01 12.73 -22.69
N ARG A 132 4.62 12.72 -21.50
CA ARG A 132 6.05 12.42 -21.33
C ARG A 132 6.26 11.51 -20.11
N VAL A 133 6.92 10.39 -20.34
CA VAL A 133 7.53 9.61 -19.26
C VAL A 133 8.95 10.16 -19.09
N VAL A 134 9.08 11.26 -18.34
CA VAL A 134 10.38 11.87 -18.06
C VAL A 134 10.59 11.76 -16.57
N VAL A 135 11.66 11.11 -16.17
CA VAL A 135 12.15 11.14 -14.81
C VAL A 135 13.16 12.28 -14.74
N ASP A 136 12.77 13.39 -14.13
CA ASP A 136 13.69 14.51 -13.90
C ASP A 136 14.64 14.09 -12.77
N ARG A 137 15.92 14.15 -13.04
CA ARG A 137 16.97 13.73 -12.10
C ARG A 137 17.23 14.75 -10.99
N GLY A 138 16.46 15.85 -10.93
CA GLY A 138 16.66 16.88 -9.91
C GLY A 138 18.02 17.58 -9.99
N GLU A 139 18.68 17.54 -11.15
CA GLU A 139 20.05 18.04 -11.33
C GLU A 139 20.19 19.56 -11.16
N HIS A 140 19.08 20.31 -11.04
CA HIS A 140 19.09 21.77 -11.09
C HIS A 140 18.40 22.48 -9.90
N GLY A 141 18.22 21.81 -8.74
CA GLY A 141 17.65 22.40 -7.54
C GLY A 141 18.72 22.81 -6.50
N PRO A 142 18.36 23.65 -5.51
CA PRO A 142 19.25 24.00 -4.42
C PRO A 142 19.71 22.79 -3.58
N ASP A 143 18.99 21.70 -3.63
CA ASP A 143 19.28 20.44 -2.93
C ASP A 143 19.90 19.37 -3.85
N ALA A 144 20.33 19.74 -5.07
CA ALA A 144 20.95 18.82 -6.01
C ALA A 144 22.27 18.25 -5.42
N PRO A 145 22.47 16.92 -5.46
CA PRO A 145 23.67 16.32 -4.91
C PRO A 145 24.90 16.72 -5.72
N ALA A 146 25.94 17.17 -5.02
CA ALA A 146 27.20 17.63 -5.66
C ALA A 146 28.01 16.46 -6.29
N ASN A 147 27.82 15.23 -5.81
CA ASN A 147 28.46 14.02 -6.33
C ASN A 147 27.72 12.77 -5.83
N ALA A 148 28.08 11.59 -6.39
CA ALA A 148 27.46 10.31 -6.05
C ALA A 148 27.50 9.98 -4.54
N LEU A 149 28.60 10.31 -3.83
CA LEU A 149 28.71 10.08 -2.40
C LEU A 149 27.77 10.98 -1.59
N HIS A 150 27.57 12.24 -2.02
CA HIS A 150 26.62 13.17 -1.42
C HIS A 150 25.18 12.69 -1.63
N ALA A 151 24.84 12.23 -2.85
CA ALA A 151 23.54 11.62 -3.16
C ALA A 151 23.28 10.38 -2.28
N PHE A 152 24.26 9.49 -2.14
CA PHE A 152 24.17 8.34 -1.27
C PHE A 152 23.91 8.72 0.19
N SER A 153 24.63 9.72 0.70
CA SER A 153 24.43 10.21 2.06
C SER A 153 23.06 10.83 2.28
N GLN A 154 22.57 11.65 1.34
CA GLN A 154 21.23 12.23 1.40
C GLN A 154 20.16 11.16 1.36
N GLY A 155 20.29 10.17 0.47
CA GLY A 155 19.38 9.03 0.35
C GLY A 155 19.35 8.20 1.64
N ALA A 156 20.49 7.95 2.28
CA ALA A 156 20.59 7.24 3.56
C ALA A 156 19.85 7.98 4.69
N VAL A 157 20.03 9.29 4.80
CA VAL A 157 19.34 10.14 5.79
C VAL A 157 17.83 10.12 5.54
N PHE A 158 17.41 10.31 4.29
CA PHE A 158 15.99 10.28 3.92
C PHE A 158 15.37 8.91 4.21
N GLY A 159 16.03 7.81 3.85
CA GLY A 159 15.59 6.45 4.15
C GLY A 159 15.45 6.18 5.66
N LEU A 160 16.32 6.73 6.49
CA LEU A 160 16.19 6.63 7.94
C LEU A 160 14.98 7.41 8.47
N ILE A 161 14.70 8.59 7.93
CA ILE A 161 13.51 9.37 8.28
C ILE A 161 12.24 8.58 7.90
N VAL A 162 12.18 8.05 6.68
CA VAL A 162 11.04 7.23 6.21
C VAL A 162 10.84 6.02 7.10
N ALA A 163 11.91 5.27 7.41
CA ALA A 163 11.84 4.12 8.30
C ALA A 163 11.34 4.49 9.72
N GLY A 164 11.80 5.63 10.25
CA GLY A 164 11.33 6.16 11.53
C GLY A 164 9.84 6.53 11.51
N LEU A 165 9.36 7.18 10.43
CA LEU A 165 7.96 7.51 10.25
C LEU A 165 7.08 6.26 10.15
N ILE A 166 7.50 5.23 9.42
CA ILE A 166 6.80 3.95 9.32
C ILE A 166 6.65 3.33 10.70
N LEU A 167 7.75 3.22 11.45
CA LEU A 167 7.74 2.62 12.78
C LEU A 167 6.85 3.39 13.76
N ALA A 168 6.98 4.73 13.79
CA ALA A 168 6.19 5.60 14.66
C ALA A 168 4.69 5.47 14.38
N ASN A 169 4.29 5.52 13.09
CA ASN A 169 2.89 5.37 12.70
C ASN A 169 2.33 3.99 13.04
N LEU A 170 3.08 2.91 12.78
CA LEU A 170 2.66 1.55 13.14
C LEU A 170 2.43 1.42 14.65
N LEU A 171 3.37 1.86 15.48
CA LEU A 171 3.23 1.79 16.93
C LEU A 171 2.05 2.61 17.44
N THR A 172 1.84 3.81 16.89
CA THR A 172 0.73 4.68 17.27
C THR A 172 -0.61 4.05 16.93
N ILE A 173 -0.78 3.57 15.71
CA ILE A 173 -2.04 2.97 15.26
C ILE A 173 -2.33 1.66 16.00
N LEU A 174 -1.33 0.78 16.18
CA LEU A 174 -1.52 -0.47 16.93
C LEU A 174 -1.89 -0.20 18.39
N SER A 175 -1.28 0.80 19.02
CA SER A 175 -1.62 1.21 20.38
C SER A 175 -3.04 1.76 20.48
N LEU A 176 -3.47 2.57 19.49
CA LEU A 176 -4.82 3.09 19.43
C LEU A 176 -5.85 1.96 19.26
N ILE A 177 -5.60 1.01 18.36
CA ILE A 177 -6.46 -0.16 18.15
C ILE A 177 -6.56 -0.99 19.43
N ALA A 178 -5.44 -1.23 20.11
CA ALA A 178 -5.43 -1.97 21.36
C ALA A 178 -6.25 -1.25 22.45
N ALA A 179 -6.15 0.07 22.55
CA ALA A 179 -6.95 0.87 23.48
C ALA A 179 -8.45 0.80 23.16
N ILE A 180 -8.82 0.92 21.88
CA ILE A 180 -10.23 0.80 21.44
C ILE A 180 -10.76 -0.62 21.73
N ASN A 181 -10.00 -1.67 21.41
CA ASN A 181 -10.39 -3.05 21.68
C ASN A 181 -10.52 -3.33 23.18
N GLY A 182 -9.65 -2.76 24.01
CA GLY A 182 -9.76 -2.84 25.47
C GLY A 182 -11.05 -2.22 25.98
N LEU A 183 -11.39 -1.01 25.49
CA LEU A 183 -12.65 -0.33 25.82
C LEU A 183 -13.87 -1.11 25.35
N LEU A 184 -13.87 -1.59 24.11
CA LEU A 184 -14.97 -2.38 23.55
C LEU A 184 -15.18 -3.68 24.33
N THR A 185 -14.11 -4.38 24.69
CA THR A 185 -14.17 -5.61 25.48
C THR A 185 -14.75 -5.33 26.87
N TRP A 186 -14.35 -4.24 27.52
CA TRP A 186 -14.87 -3.84 28.81
C TRP A 186 -16.39 -3.53 28.73
N VAL A 187 -16.81 -2.77 27.74
CA VAL A 187 -18.24 -2.48 27.48
C VAL A 187 -19.00 -3.76 27.16
N GLY A 188 -18.43 -4.63 26.32
CA GLY A 188 -19.02 -5.91 25.93
C GLY A 188 -19.29 -6.84 27.12
N GLN A 189 -18.37 -6.88 28.09
CA GLN A 189 -18.57 -7.64 29.33
C GLN A 189 -19.80 -7.17 30.12
N GLY A 190 -20.06 -5.86 30.14
CA GLY A 190 -21.27 -5.30 30.76
C GLY A 190 -22.59 -5.76 30.13
N PHE A 191 -22.57 -6.12 28.86
CA PHE A 191 -23.71 -6.64 28.10
C PHE A 191 -23.67 -8.17 27.89
N SER A 192 -22.79 -8.88 28.58
CA SER A 192 -22.56 -10.34 28.42
C SER A 192 -22.15 -10.75 26.99
N ILE A 193 -21.57 -9.83 26.23
CA ILE A 193 -20.99 -10.09 24.92
C ILE A 193 -19.49 -10.36 25.10
N ASN A 194 -19.09 -11.62 24.99
CA ASN A 194 -17.71 -12.00 25.10
C ASN A 194 -16.95 -11.63 23.82
N HIS A 195 -15.75 -11.03 23.99
CA HIS A 195 -14.83 -10.68 22.88
C HIS A 195 -15.41 -9.69 21.87
N LEU A 196 -16.09 -8.66 22.35
CA LEU A 196 -16.48 -7.53 21.47
C LEU A 196 -15.21 -6.76 21.09
N THR A 197 -14.79 -6.88 19.83
CA THR A 197 -13.62 -6.20 19.27
C THR A 197 -13.99 -5.42 18.03
N LEU A 198 -13.14 -4.47 17.62
CA LEU A 198 -13.33 -3.68 16.42
C LEU A 198 -13.38 -4.57 15.16
N GLU A 199 -12.53 -5.58 15.12
CA GLU A 199 -12.47 -6.57 14.03
C GLU A 199 -13.77 -7.38 13.92
N LEU A 200 -14.42 -7.66 15.05
CA LEU A 200 -15.72 -8.34 15.06
C LEU A 200 -16.80 -7.46 14.43
N ILE A 201 -16.88 -6.20 14.85
CA ILE A 201 -17.87 -5.25 14.35
C ILE A 201 -17.69 -5.04 12.85
N ILE A 202 -16.46 -4.75 12.41
CA ILE A 202 -16.14 -4.54 11.00
C ILE A 202 -16.33 -5.84 10.20
N GLY A 203 -16.07 -7.02 10.80
CA GLY A 203 -16.33 -8.31 10.20
C GLY A 203 -17.81 -8.50 9.82
N TYR A 204 -18.75 -8.05 10.65
CA TYR A 204 -20.17 -8.05 10.28
C TYR A 204 -20.49 -7.05 9.17
N ILE A 205 -19.85 -5.87 9.16
CA ILE A 205 -20.01 -4.89 8.07
C ILE A 205 -19.48 -5.46 6.74
N PHE A 206 -18.41 -6.26 6.78
CA PHE A 206 -17.84 -6.88 5.59
C PHE A 206 -18.55 -8.18 5.15
N TYR A 207 -19.55 -8.64 5.88
CA TYR A 207 -20.32 -9.81 5.49
C TYR A 207 -20.88 -9.73 4.05
N PRO A 208 -21.57 -8.63 3.63
CA PRO A 208 -22.04 -8.52 2.25
C PRO A 208 -20.89 -8.46 1.24
N VAL A 209 -19.80 -7.78 1.55
CA VAL A 209 -18.62 -7.72 0.67
C VAL A 209 -18.08 -9.13 0.44
N THR A 210 -17.89 -9.90 1.49
CA THR A 210 -17.41 -11.29 1.43
C THR A 210 -18.38 -12.21 0.67
N PHE A 211 -19.67 -11.97 0.79
CA PHE A 211 -20.68 -12.66 0.00
C PHE A 211 -20.52 -12.39 -1.50
N PHE A 212 -20.33 -11.13 -1.91
CA PHE A 212 -20.12 -10.77 -3.32
C PHE A 212 -18.78 -11.26 -3.87
N LEU A 213 -17.75 -11.46 -3.04
CA LEU A 213 -16.51 -12.12 -3.43
C LEU A 213 -16.71 -13.62 -3.77
N GLY A 214 -17.87 -14.19 -3.48
CA GLY A 214 -18.20 -15.55 -3.83
C GLY A 214 -17.70 -16.60 -2.84
N VAL A 215 -17.46 -16.23 -1.59
CA VAL A 215 -17.10 -17.15 -0.49
C VAL A 215 -18.30 -18.03 -0.14
N PRO A 216 -18.12 -19.34 0.12
CA PRO A 216 -19.19 -20.26 0.53
C PRO A 216 -19.93 -19.74 1.77
N ARG A 217 -21.26 -19.88 1.81
CA ARG A 217 -22.12 -19.28 2.85
C ARG A 217 -21.73 -19.63 4.29
N GLY A 218 -21.25 -20.84 4.53
CA GLY A 218 -20.81 -21.27 5.86
C GLY A 218 -19.50 -20.62 6.36
N GLU A 219 -18.73 -20.01 5.48
CA GLU A 219 -17.39 -19.50 5.77
C GLU A 219 -17.32 -17.96 5.66
N ILE A 220 -18.40 -17.27 5.21
CA ILE A 220 -18.44 -15.83 4.97
C ILE A 220 -17.97 -15.05 6.20
N LEU A 221 -18.49 -15.33 7.38
CA LEU A 221 -18.15 -14.58 8.59
C LEU A 221 -16.68 -14.76 8.99
N ARG A 222 -16.13 -15.96 8.77
CA ARG A 222 -14.71 -16.25 9.07
C ARG A 222 -13.79 -15.44 8.16
N VAL A 223 -14.07 -15.41 6.86
CA VAL A 223 -13.32 -14.61 5.88
C VAL A 223 -13.54 -13.13 6.10
N ALA A 224 -14.78 -12.69 6.40
CA ALA A 224 -15.07 -11.30 6.71
C ALA A 224 -14.28 -10.76 7.92
N ARG A 225 -14.08 -11.59 8.95
CA ARG A 225 -13.21 -11.25 10.09
C ARG A 225 -11.75 -11.11 9.69
N LEU A 226 -11.25 -11.95 8.79
CA LEU A 226 -9.88 -11.81 8.26
C LEU A 226 -9.70 -10.51 7.49
N LEU A 227 -10.68 -10.11 6.67
CA LEU A 227 -10.68 -8.81 6.00
C LEU A 227 -10.75 -7.64 6.98
N ALA A 228 -11.53 -7.78 8.05
CA ALA A 228 -11.57 -6.81 9.13
C ALA A 228 -10.22 -6.68 9.84
N THR A 229 -9.57 -7.81 10.14
CA THR A 229 -8.22 -7.83 10.73
C THR A 229 -7.19 -7.15 9.81
N LYS A 230 -7.26 -7.39 8.49
CA LYS A 230 -6.44 -6.68 7.51
C LYS A 230 -6.63 -5.18 7.61
N LEU A 231 -7.87 -4.70 7.58
CA LEU A 231 -8.19 -3.26 7.58
C LEU A 231 -7.79 -2.58 8.88
N VAL A 232 -8.08 -3.22 10.02
CA VAL A 232 -7.88 -2.64 11.35
C VAL A 232 -6.42 -2.72 11.79
N ALA A 233 -5.85 -3.92 11.75
CA ALA A 233 -4.47 -4.15 12.17
C ALA A 233 -3.50 -4.03 10.98
N ASN A 234 -3.30 -5.12 10.28
CA ASN A 234 -2.51 -5.20 9.04
C ASN A 234 -2.73 -6.55 8.33
N GLU A 235 -2.28 -6.63 7.10
CA GLU A 235 -2.36 -7.84 6.28
C GLU A 235 -1.53 -9.00 6.83
N PHE A 236 -0.38 -8.71 7.48
CA PHE A 236 0.48 -9.74 8.07
C PHE A 236 -0.24 -10.50 9.19
N SER A 237 -0.92 -9.78 10.09
CA SER A 237 -1.75 -10.38 11.16
C SER A 237 -2.91 -11.17 10.58
N ALA A 238 -3.49 -10.73 9.47
CA ALA A 238 -4.56 -11.44 8.79
C ALA A 238 -4.05 -12.73 8.15
N TYR A 239 -2.87 -12.75 7.53
CA TYR A 239 -2.25 -13.98 7.01
C TYR A 239 -1.86 -14.96 8.11
N LEU A 240 -1.34 -14.49 9.25
CA LEU A 240 -1.10 -15.34 10.42
C LEU A 240 -2.39 -16.01 10.92
N SER A 241 -3.47 -15.22 10.98
CA SER A 241 -4.79 -15.74 11.38
C SER A 241 -5.35 -16.73 10.35
N LEU A 242 -5.15 -16.49 9.06
CA LEU A 242 -5.51 -17.42 7.99
C LEU A 242 -4.76 -18.74 8.13
N GLN A 243 -3.45 -18.68 8.38
CA GLN A 243 -2.61 -19.85 8.61
C GLN A 243 -3.10 -20.67 9.80
N ALA A 244 -3.39 -20.01 10.94
CA ALA A 244 -3.92 -20.67 12.13
C ALA A 244 -5.26 -21.38 11.85
N ILE A 245 -6.14 -20.75 11.06
CA ILE A 245 -7.41 -21.35 10.62
C ILE A 245 -7.16 -22.58 9.74
N MET A 246 -6.20 -22.53 8.82
CA MET A 246 -5.90 -23.66 7.93
C MET A 246 -5.29 -24.86 8.68
N GLN A 247 -4.62 -24.62 9.83
CA GLN A 247 -4.06 -25.66 10.69
C GLN A 247 -5.05 -26.16 11.75
N SER A 248 -6.24 -25.56 11.87
CA SER A 248 -7.27 -25.97 12.83
C SER A 248 -8.06 -27.20 12.35
N ASP A 249 -8.83 -27.82 13.26
CA ASP A 249 -9.70 -28.98 12.96
C ASP A 249 -10.78 -28.66 11.89
N ASN A 250 -11.06 -27.40 11.65
CA ASN A 250 -12.04 -26.96 10.65
C ASN A 250 -11.42 -25.92 9.69
N PRO A 251 -10.58 -26.34 8.73
CA PRO A 251 -9.97 -25.44 7.77
C PRO A 251 -11.01 -24.84 6.81
N LEU A 252 -10.65 -23.73 6.15
CA LEU A 252 -11.46 -23.16 5.07
C LEU A 252 -11.43 -24.09 3.85
N SER A 253 -12.52 -24.08 3.09
CA SER A 253 -12.55 -24.75 1.79
C SER A 253 -11.48 -24.17 0.86
N TYR A 254 -10.99 -24.96 -0.08
CA TYR A 254 -9.98 -24.51 -1.06
C TYR A 254 -10.39 -23.22 -1.77
N ARG A 255 -11.67 -23.11 -2.17
CA ARG A 255 -12.21 -21.90 -2.80
C ARG A 255 -12.12 -20.68 -1.87
N ALA A 256 -12.58 -20.79 -0.63
CA ALA A 256 -12.51 -19.69 0.34
C ALA A 256 -11.06 -19.32 0.67
N TRP A 257 -10.19 -20.30 0.77
CA TRP A 257 -8.76 -20.09 1.02
C TRP A 257 -8.10 -19.29 -0.11
N VAL A 258 -8.32 -19.63 -1.39
CA VAL A 258 -7.79 -18.91 -2.53
C VAL A 258 -8.34 -17.49 -2.58
N ILE A 259 -9.67 -17.31 -2.49
CA ILE A 259 -10.31 -15.98 -2.50
C ILE A 259 -9.72 -15.11 -1.37
N THR A 260 -9.56 -15.67 -0.18
CA THR A 260 -9.02 -14.94 0.97
C THR A 260 -7.58 -14.50 0.73
N GLN A 261 -6.73 -15.32 0.13
CA GLN A 261 -5.35 -14.94 -0.18
C GLN A 261 -5.27 -13.72 -1.09
N TYR A 262 -6.08 -13.70 -2.16
CA TYR A 262 -6.15 -12.55 -3.07
C TYR A 262 -6.71 -11.32 -2.34
N ALA A 263 -7.78 -11.46 -1.58
CA ALA A 263 -8.41 -10.36 -0.86
C ALA A 263 -7.56 -9.79 0.29
N LEU A 264 -6.66 -10.58 0.87
CA LEU A 264 -5.71 -10.12 1.88
C LEU A 264 -4.48 -9.42 1.28
N CYS A 265 -4.20 -9.61 -0.01
CA CYS A 265 -3.07 -8.97 -0.67
C CYS A 265 -3.25 -7.44 -0.71
N GLY A 266 -2.17 -6.70 -0.48
CA GLY A 266 -2.15 -5.25 -0.49
C GLY A 266 -2.17 -4.59 0.90
N PHE A 267 -1.57 -3.40 0.95
CA PHE A 267 -1.33 -2.63 2.18
C PHE A 267 -2.48 -1.71 2.61
N ALA A 268 -3.69 -1.93 2.13
CA ALA A 268 -4.86 -1.10 2.47
C ALA A 268 -5.33 -1.35 3.91
N ASN A 269 -4.72 -0.68 4.88
CA ASN A 269 -5.07 -0.71 6.30
C ASN A 269 -4.92 0.67 6.95
N LEU A 270 -5.47 0.85 8.15
CA LEU A 270 -5.44 2.12 8.86
C LEU A 270 -4.01 2.60 9.18
N GLY A 271 -3.09 1.67 9.50
CA GLY A 271 -1.69 1.99 9.75
C GLY A 271 -0.99 2.54 8.52
N SER A 272 -1.27 1.95 7.36
CA SER A 272 -0.69 2.37 6.08
C SER A 272 -1.12 3.78 5.66
N VAL A 273 -2.31 4.26 6.07
CA VAL A 273 -2.72 5.66 5.83
C VAL A 273 -1.74 6.63 6.49
N GLY A 274 -1.39 6.39 7.76
CA GLY A 274 -0.40 7.19 8.46
C GLY A 274 0.98 7.14 7.81
N ILE A 275 1.40 5.96 7.34
CA ILE A 275 2.67 5.77 6.63
C ILE A 275 2.69 6.61 5.34
N GLN A 276 1.67 6.51 4.51
CA GLN A 276 1.57 7.25 3.25
C GLN A 276 1.56 8.76 3.47
N ILE A 277 0.77 9.25 4.44
CA ILE A 277 0.74 10.67 4.80
C ILE A 277 2.13 11.12 5.27
N GLY A 278 2.80 10.33 6.12
CA GLY A 278 4.11 10.67 6.62
C GLY A 278 5.19 10.72 5.53
N VAL A 279 5.25 9.70 4.67
CA VAL A 279 6.26 9.60 3.61
C VAL A 279 6.04 10.66 2.53
N LEU A 280 4.84 10.77 1.98
CA LEU A 280 4.52 11.78 0.96
C LEU A 280 4.62 13.20 1.52
N GLY A 281 4.18 13.42 2.77
CA GLY A 281 4.29 14.71 3.44
C GLY A 281 5.74 15.12 3.71
N ALA A 282 6.64 14.18 3.96
CA ALA A 282 8.07 14.45 4.07
C ALA A 282 8.72 14.78 2.71
N MET A 283 8.21 14.19 1.62
CA MET A 283 8.66 14.48 0.27
C MET A 283 8.15 15.83 -0.26
N ALA A 284 6.88 16.15 0.02
CA ALA A 284 6.19 17.34 -0.46
C ALA A 284 5.43 18.05 0.68
N PRO A 285 6.13 18.80 1.54
CA PRO A 285 5.49 19.52 2.66
C PRO A 285 4.44 20.53 2.19
N SER A 286 4.61 21.12 0.99
CA SER A 286 3.66 22.03 0.37
C SER A 286 2.29 21.39 0.09
N LYS A 287 2.25 20.09 -0.18
CA LYS A 287 1.06 19.29 -0.49
C LYS A 287 0.50 18.50 0.71
N ALA A 288 1.04 18.65 1.91
CA ALA A 288 0.65 17.88 3.09
C ALA A 288 -0.87 17.93 3.37
N SER A 289 -1.52 19.07 3.16
CA SER A 289 -2.98 19.22 3.30
C SER A 289 -3.75 18.37 2.28
N THR A 290 -3.36 18.39 1.02
CA THR A 290 -3.96 17.57 -0.05
C THR A 290 -3.76 16.09 0.22
N ILE A 291 -2.52 15.68 0.54
CA ILE A 291 -2.17 14.29 0.87
C ILE A 291 -3.08 13.76 1.99
N SER A 292 -3.19 14.51 3.09
CA SER A 292 -4.04 14.12 4.22
C SER A 292 -5.52 14.03 3.83
N ARG A 293 -6.02 14.94 3.00
CA ARG A 293 -7.42 14.99 2.55
C ARG A 293 -7.79 13.80 1.69
N VAL A 294 -6.92 13.37 0.77
CA VAL A 294 -7.21 12.28 -0.16
C VAL A 294 -6.85 10.89 0.37
N ALA A 295 -6.02 10.80 1.42
CA ALA A 295 -5.45 9.56 1.92
C ALA A 295 -6.49 8.48 2.27
N PHE A 296 -7.56 8.87 3.00
CA PHE A 296 -8.59 7.91 3.40
C PHE A 296 -9.41 7.41 2.21
N SER A 297 -9.71 8.30 1.24
CA SER A 297 -10.38 7.91 -0.01
C SER A 297 -9.50 6.95 -0.83
N ALA A 298 -8.21 7.24 -0.93
CA ALA A 298 -7.25 6.39 -1.63
C ALA A 298 -7.10 5.00 -0.97
N MET A 299 -7.10 4.94 0.37
CA MET A 299 -7.09 3.68 1.12
C MET A 299 -8.32 2.82 0.81
N ILE A 300 -9.52 3.41 0.81
CA ILE A 300 -10.76 2.69 0.44
C ILE A 300 -10.67 2.18 -1.00
N CYS A 301 -10.21 3.00 -1.94
CA CYS A 301 -10.01 2.59 -3.33
C CYS A 301 -9.02 1.44 -3.44
N GLY A 302 -7.88 1.50 -2.74
CA GLY A 302 -6.89 0.42 -2.70
C GLY A 302 -7.39 -0.86 -2.01
N PHE A 303 -8.33 -0.75 -1.08
CA PHE A 303 -8.97 -1.92 -0.46
C PHE A 303 -9.95 -2.63 -1.41
N ILE A 304 -10.64 -1.88 -2.28
CA ILE A 304 -11.59 -2.41 -3.26
C ILE A 304 -10.86 -3.03 -4.46
N THR A 305 -9.64 -2.56 -4.73
CA THR A 305 -8.81 -3.06 -5.83
C THR A 305 -8.37 -4.50 -5.61
#